data_0034f76a2599b28cc65d75953c896eb0
#
_entry.id   0034f76a2599b28cc65d75953c896eb0
#
_cell.length_a   1.000
_cell.length_b   1.000
_cell.length_c   1.000
_cell.angle_alpha   90.00
_cell.angle_beta   90.00
_cell.angle_gamma   90.00
#
_symmetry.space_group_name_H-M   'P 1'
#
loop_
_entity.id
_entity.type
_entity.pdbx_description
1 polymer ?
#
loop_
_entity_poly.entity_id
_entity_poly.type
_entity_poly.pdbx_seq_one_letter_code
_entity_poly.pdbx_strand_id
1 'polypeptide(L)'
;MRVIDNFLPDYQFKLLSSIILGDEFSWYWNDKILEPEDKYYNPKDYQFTHTFFDRDPPVNGESSIYYELIKNSSIFSLLGVNQLYKIKVNLNVRTNFHRGGGMHEDFESHPNIKNTAVYYLNTCNGYTKFKKGGKVKSVANRMVIFDSKLYHEGYSCTDQKRRVVMNFNWI
;
A
#
# COMPACT_ATOMS: atom_id res chain seq x y z
N MET A 1 9.60 7.45 11.21
CA MET A 1 9.21 6.11 10.68
C MET A 1 9.11 5.13 11.83
N ARG A 2 8.02 4.36 11.91
CA ARG A 2 7.76 3.33 12.94
C ARG A 2 7.37 2.03 12.25
N VAL A 3 7.96 0.90 12.63
CA VAL A 3 7.65 -0.44 12.11
C VAL A 3 7.02 -1.25 13.24
N ILE A 4 5.89 -1.91 12.94
CA ILE A 4 5.12 -2.68 13.93
C ILE A 4 4.82 -4.06 13.33
N ASP A 5 5.32 -5.11 13.95
CA ASP A 5 4.98 -6.49 13.63
C ASP A 5 3.69 -6.92 14.36
N ASN A 6 2.97 -7.88 13.77
CA ASN A 6 1.69 -8.36 14.29
C ASN A 6 0.72 -7.21 14.59
N PHE A 7 0.59 -6.30 13.61
CA PHE A 7 -0.14 -5.05 13.78
C PHE A 7 -1.63 -5.26 14.11
N LEU A 8 -2.30 -6.15 13.38
CA LEU A 8 -3.67 -6.56 13.71
C LEU A 8 -3.70 -7.80 14.61
N PRO A 9 -4.74 -7.96 15.42
CA PRO A 9 -5.06 -9.25 16.01
C PRO A 9 -5.12 -10.34 14.93
N ASP A 10 -4.61 -11.53 15.23
CA ASP A 10 -4.40 -12.62 14.27
C ASP A 10 -5.68 -12.97 13.50
N TYR A 11 -6.83 -13.01 14.17
CA TYR A 11 -8.11 -13.34 13.53
C TYR A 11 -8.54 -12.25 12.51
N GLN A 12 -8.31 -10.95 12.81
CA GLN A 12 -8.62 -9.86 11.88
C GLN A 12 -7.68 -9.88 10.67
N PHE A 13 -6.38 -10.10 10.91
CA PHE A 13 -5.41 -10.23 9.84
C PHE A 13 -5.75 -11.42 8.91
N LYS A 14 -6.06 -12.58 9.47
CA LYS A 14 -6.44 -13.77 8.68
C LYS A 14 -7.68 -13.52 7.84
N LEU A 15 -8.71 -12.89 8.41
CA LEU A 15 -9.93 -12.53 7.68
C LEU A 15 -9.62 -11.58 6.53
N LEU A 16 -8.94 -10.46 6.81
CA LEU A 16 -8.60 -9.45 5.82
C LEU A 16 -7.72 -10.04 4.69
N SER A 17 -6.67 -10.76 5.07
CA SER A 17 -5.73 -11.32 4.10
C SER A 17 -6.34 -12.45 3.26
N SER A 18 -7.21 -13.31 3.83
CA SER A 18 -7.89 -14.36 3.06
C SER A 18 -8.81 -13.80 1.98
N ILE A 19 -9.49 -12.70 2.25
CA ILE A 19 -10.35 -12.03 1.26
C ILE A 19 -9.49 -11.38 0.18
N ILE A 20 -8.52 -10.54 0.55
CA ILE A 20 -7.74 -9.75 -0.43
C ILE A 20 -6.80 -10.64 -1.26
N LEU A 21 -6.27 -11.71 -0.68
CA LEU A 21 -5.41 -12.65 -1.39
C LEU A 21 -6.17 -13.78 -2.06
N GLY A 22 -7.49 -13.85 -1.86
CA GLY A 22 -8.37 -14.87 -2.45
C GLY A 22 -8.64 -14.63 -3.93
N ASP A 23 -9.21 -15.66 -4.58
CA ASP A 23 -9.44 -15.66 -6.03
C ASP A 23 -10.61 -14.75 -6.46
N GLU A 24 -11.55 -14.48 -5.54
CA GLU A 24 -12.73 -13.65 -5.80
C GLU A 24 -12.49 -12.15 -5.60
N PHE A 25 -11.29 -11.74 -5.17
CA PHE A 25 -10.99 -10.33 -4.95
C PHE A 25 -10.73 -9.61 -6.28
N SER A 26 -11.43 -8.51 -6.52
CA SER A 26 -11.33 -7.74 -7.77
C SER A 26 -10.03 -6.93 -7.83
N TRP A 27 -9.17 -7.27 -8.76
CA TRP A 27 -7.96 -6.53 -9.09
C TRP A 27 -8.13 -5.80 -10.42
N TYR A 28 -7.72 -4.54 -10.47
CA TYR A 28 -7.77 -3.70 -11.65
C TYR A 28 -6.37 -3.47 -12.17
N TRP A 29 -6.21 -3.61 -13.49
CA TRP A 29 -4.97 -3.27 -14.17
C TRP A 29 -4.68 -1.78 -14.04
N ASN A 30 -3.45 -1.44 -13.69
CA ASN A 30 -2.91 -0.10 -13.74
C ASN A 30 -1.62 -0.14 -14.55
N ASP A 31 -1.59 0.52 -15.72
CA ASP A 31 -0.49 0.54 -16.69
C ASP A 31 0.70 1.39 -16.25
N LYS A 32 0.66 1.93 -15.05
CA LYS A 32 1.74 2.73 -14.45
C LYS A 32 1.83 2.54 -12.94
N ILE A 33 2.98 2.87 -12.38
CA ILE A 33 3.20 2.97 -10.92
C ILE A 33 3.29 4.44 -10.51
N LEU A 34 4.00 5.24 -11.28
CA LEU A 34 4.13 6.70 -11.13
C LEU A 34 3.46 7.42 -12.29
N GLU A 35 3.17 8.71 -12.12
CA GLU A 35 2.67 9.55 -13.21
C GLU A 35 3.78 9.87 -14.21
N PRO A 36 3.46 10.15 -15.50
CA PRO A 36 4.45 10.44 -16.54
C PRO A 36 5.37 11.62 -16.23
N GLU A 37 4.89 12.56 -15.41
CA GLU A 37 5.61 13.76 -14.95
C GLU A 37 6.62 13.46 -13.84
N ASP A 38 6.52 12.31 -13.21
CA ASP A 38 7.43 11.92 -12.13
C ASP A 38 8.83 11.62 -12.64
N LYS A 39 9.82 12.13 -11.95
CA LYS A 39 11.25 11.96 -12.31
C LYS A 39 11.67 10.51 -12.54
N TYR A 40 11.07 9.58 -11.85
CA TYR A 40 11.41 8.15 -11.88
C TYR A 40 10.35 7.32 -12.61
N TYR A 41 9.49 7.96 -13.38
CA TYR A 41 8.52 7.27 -14.23
C TYR A 41 9.20 6.33 -15.22
N ASN A 42 8.60 5.15 -15.37
CA ASN A 42 9.05 4.17 -16.36
C ASN A 42 7.80 3.60 -17.07
N PRO A 43 7.65 3.81 -18.40
CA PRO A 43 6.47 3.39 -19.15
C PRO A 43 6.30 1.86 -19.27
N LYS A 44 7.27 1.08 -18.78
CA LYS A 44 7.20 -0.40 -18.73
C LYS A 44 6.73 -0.91 -17.37
N ASP A 45 6.51 -0.02 -16.40
CA ASP A 45 6.04 -0.39 -15.09
C ASP A 45 4.51 -0.47 -15.06
N TYR A 46 4.02 -1.47 -14.40
CA TYR A 46 2.59 -1.70 -14.19
C TYR A 46 2.37 -2.39 -12.84
N GLN A 47 1.14 -2.36 -12.38
CA GLN A 47 0.71 -3.04 -11.17
C GLN A 47 -0.78 -3.36 -11.24
N PHE A 48 -1.26 -4.22 -10.35
CA PHE A 48 -2.68 -4.35 -10.11
C PHE A 48 -3.05 -3.59 -8.85
N THR A 49 -4.20 -2.94 -8.87
CA THR A 49 -4.65 -2.13 -7.75
C THR A 49 -6.12 -2.37 -7.43
N HIS A 50 -6.51 -2.05 -6.19
CA HIS A 50 -7.89 -1.88 -5.81
C HIS A 50 -7.98 -0.73 -4.81
N THR A 51 -8.77 0.28 -5.12
CA THR A 51 -9.02 1.42 -4.23
C THR A 51 -10.23 1.11 -3.36
N PHE A 52 -10.02 1.05 -2.04
CA PHE A 52 -11.10 0.84 -1.07
C PHE A 52 -11.83 2.13 -0.74
N PHE A 53 -11.09 3.21 -0.66
CA PHE A 53 -11.59 4.54 -0.36
C PHE A 53 -10.69 5.60 -1.00
N ASP A 54 -11.30 6.60 -1.60
CA ASP A 54 -10.62 7.79 -2.11
C ASP A 54 -11.48 9.01 -1.79
N ARG A 55 -10.89 10.02 -1.12
CA ARG A 55 -11.61 11.24 -0.75
C ARG A 55 -11.87 12.15 -1.94
N ASP A 56 -10.92 12.19 -2.88
CA ASP A 56 -10.99 13.00 -4.11
C ASP A 56 -10.98 12.07 -5.33
N PRO A 57 -12.03 11.28 -5.53
CA PRO A 57 -12.09 10.39 -6.66
C PRO A 57 -12.29 11.18 -7.96
N PRO A 58 -11.76 10.68 -9.09
CA PRO A 58 -12.04 11.26 -10.40
C PRO A 58 -13.52 11.18 -10.78
N VAL A 59 -14.27 10.28 -10.14
CA VAL A 59 -15.72 10.11 -10.34
C VAL A 59 -16.36 9.67 -9.01
N ASN A 60 -17.23 10.53 -8.46
CA ASN A 60 -18.17 10.26 -7.35
C ASN A 60 -17.66 9.35 -6.21
N GLY A 61 -16.99 9.84 -5.23
CA GLY A 61 -16.67 9.35 -3.87
C GLY A 61 -17.12 7.94 -3.42
N GLU A 62 -17.14 6.95 -4.32
CA GLU A 62 -17.62 5.61 -4.01
C GLU A 62 -16.52 4.81 -3.32
N SER A 63 -16.82 4.38 -2.11
CA SER A 63 -16.03 3.35 -1.45
C SER A 63 -16.32 1.98 -2.07
N SER A 64 -15.28 1.16 -2.21
CA SER A 64 -15.43 -0.24 -2.60
C SER A 64 -16.34 -0.98 -1.60
N ILE A 65 -17.07 -2.02 -2.09
CA ILE A 65 -17.84 -2.94 -1.23
C ILE A 65 -16.97 -3.57 -0.11
N TYR A 66 -15.66 -3.67 -0.33
CA TYR A 66 -14.70 -4.19 0.66
C TYR A 66 -14.27 -3.13 1.69
N TYR A 67 -14.67 -1.87 1.55
CA TYR A 67 -14.30 -0.82 2.50
C TYR A 67 -14.79 -1.11 3.93
N GLU A 68 -15.99 -1.66 4.05
CA GLU A 68 -16.57 -2.03 5.35
C GLU A 68 -15.72 -3.08 6.09
N LEU A 69 -15.01 -3.96 5.38
CA LEU A 69 -14.09 -4.91 5.99
C LEU A 69 -12.96 -4.21 6.74
N ILE A 70 -12.42 -3.12 6.16
CA ILE A 70 -11.35 -2.33 6.77
C ILE A 70 -11.91 -1.47 7.91
N LYS A 71 -13.03 -0.81 7.67
CA LYS A 71 -13.70 0.07 8.63
C LYS A 71 -14.10 -0.66 9.91
N ASN A 72 -14.56 -1.90 9.81
CA ASN A 72 -14.95 -2.74 10.94
C ASN A 72 -13.76 -3.45 11.62
N SER A 73 -12.54 -3.27 11.12
CA SER A 73 -11.33 -3.76 11.77
C SER A 73 -10.77 -2.73 12.76
N SER A 74 -9.76 -3.14 13.55
CA SER A 74 -9.06 -2.25 14.48
C SER A 74 -8.05 -1.31 13.79
N ILE A 75 -7.91 -1.33 12.45
CA ILE A 75 -6.87 -0.59 11.73
C ILE A 75 -6.92 0.91 12.05
N PHE A 76 -8.08 1.53 11.95
CA PHE A 76 -8.20 2.99 12.14
C PHE A 76 -7.89 3.43 13.56
N SER A 77 -8.34 2.67 14.56
CA SER A 77 -8.02 2.97 15.96
C SER A 77 -6.54 2.77 16.27
N LEU A 78 -5.92 1.73 15.72
CA LEU A 78 -4.48 1.45 15.90
C LEU A 78 -3.58 2.46 15.18
N LEU A 79 -4.02 2.99 14.04
CA LEU A 79 -3.31 4.05 13.29
C LEU A 79 -3.55 5.44 13.88
N GLY A 80 -4.63 5.64 14.65
CA GLY A 80 -5.06 6.97 15.12
C GLY A 80 -5.55 7.84 13.97
N VAL A 81 -6.30 7.26 13.03
CA VAL A 81 -6.83 7.98 11.86
C VAL A 81 -7.89 8.96 12.29
N ASN A 82 -7.63 10.26 12.16
CA ASN A 82 -8.61 11.33 12.40
C ASN A 82 -9.46 11.60 11.16
N GLN A 83 -8.80 11.75 10.03
CA GLN A 83 -9.47 12.04 8.77
C GLN A 83 -8.80 11.25 7.65
N LEU A 84 -9.46 10.18 7.22
CA LEU A 84 -9.00 9.33 6.15
C LEU A 84 -8.97 10.10 4.83
N TYR A 85 -7.91 9.88 4.03
CA TYR A 85 -7.81 10.41 2.69
C TYR A 85 -7.92 9.32 1.63
N LYS A 86 -7.07 8.27 1.72
CA LYS A 86 -7.05 7.18 0.74
C LYS A 86 -6.66 5.84 1.34
N ILE A 87 -7.28 4.79 0.82
CA ILE A 87 -6.86 3.40 1.05
C ILE A 87 -6.79 2.70 -0.30
N LYS A 88 -5.61 2.20 -0.65
CA LYS A 88 -5.38 1.46 -1.89
C LYS A 88 -4.51 0.23 -1.61
N VAL A 89 -4.89 -0.91 -2.16
CA VAL A 89 -4.04 -2.11 -2.17
C VAL A 89 -3.37 -2.24 -3.53
N ASN A 90 -2.08 -2.59 -3.51
CA ASN A 90 -1.25 -2.78 -4.68
C ASN A 90 -0.72 -4.22 -4.70
N LEU A 91 -0.81 -4.87 -5.85
CA LEU A 91 -0.22 -6.16 -6.13
C LEU A 91 0.86 -6.00 -7.20
N ASN A 92 2.09 -6.33 -6.83
CA ASN A 92 3.21 -6.44 -7.75
C ASN A 92 3.51 -7.92 -8.00
N VAL A 93 3.56 -8.33 -9.27
CA VAL A 93 3.91 -9.71 -9.64
C VAL A 93 5.39 -9.99 -9.39
N ARG A 94 5.72 -11.28 -9.26
CA ARG A 94 7.10 -11.74 -9.17
C ARG A 94 7.92 -11.31 -10.39
N THR A 95 9.16 -10.92 -10.15
CA THR A 95 10.15 -10.61 -11.17
C THR A 95 11.40 -11.47 -10.98
N ASN A 96 12.26 -11.59 -11.99
CA ASN A 96 13.49 -12.38 -11.93
C ASN A 96 14.55 -11.74 -11.01
N PHE A 97 14.47 -10.43 -10.78
CA PHE A 97 15.30 -9.66 -9.88
C PHE A 97 14.45 -8.57 -9.21
N HIS A 98 14.87 -8.06 -8.07
CA HIS A 98 14.13 -6.98 -7.41
C HIS A 98 14.04 -5.75 -8.31
N ARG A 99 12.82 -5.35 -8.61
CA ARG A 99 12.52 -4.20 -9.45
C ARG A 99 11.80 -3.13 -8.62
N GLY A 100 12.32 -1.92 -8.63
CA GLY A 100 11.72 -0.77 -7.96
C GLY A 100 10.65 -0.13 -8.84
N GLY A 101 9.63 0.44 -8.22
CA GLY A 101 8.54 1.15 -8.89
C GLY A 101 8.77 2.66 -9.01
N GLY A 102 9.98 3.14 -8.65
CA GLY A 102 10.33 4.55 -8.64
C GLY A 102 10.23 5.21 -7.26
N MET A 103 11.26 6.01 -6.95
CA MET A 103 11.36 6.73 -5.69
C MET A 103 10.48 7.98 -5.70
N HIS A 104 9.48 8.05 -4.83
CA HIS A 104 8.50 9.14 -4.77
C HIS A 104 8.13 9.49 -3.32
N GLU A 105 7.43 10.60 -3.15
CA GLU A 105 6.67 10.92 -1.95
C GLU A 105 5.17 10.83 -2.26
N ASP A 106 4.37 10.55 -1.25
CA ASP A 106 2.92 10.50 -1.42
C ASP A 106 2.35 11.92 -1.37
N PHE A 107 1.45 12.24 -2.32
CA PHE A 107 0.62 13.44 -2.27
C PHE A 107 1.38 14.78 -2.21
N GLU A 108 2.38 14.97 -3.05
CA GLU A 108 3.12 16.25 -3.17
C GLU A 108 2.16 17.46 -3.35
N SER A 109 1.06 17.26 -4.10
CA SER A 109 0.03 18.29 -4.32
C SER A 109 -0.94 18.50 -3.15
N HIS A 110 -0.89 17.67 -2.08
CA HIS A 110 -1.83 17.72 -0.96
C HIS A 110 -1.12 17.86 0.38
N PRO A 111 -0.63 19.07 0.73
CA PRO A 111 0.25 19.31 1.89
C PRO A 111 -0.41 19.01 3.25
N ASN A 112 -1.73 18.84 3.29
CA ASN A 112 -2.48 18.50 4.51
C ASN A 112 -2.41 17.00 4.86
N ILE A 113 -2.06 16.14 3.90
CA ILE A 113 -1.85 14.71 4.16
C ILE A 113 -0.47 14.56 4.77
N LYS A 114 -0.42 14.12 6.02
CA LYS A 114 0.82 14.05 6.80
C LYS A 114 1.32 12.64 7.02
N ASN A 115 0.41 11.67 6.96
CA ASN A 115 0.70 10.32 7.37
C ASN A 115 0.50 9.34 6.22
N THR A 116 1.49 8.49 6.01
CA THR A 116 1.42 7.32 5.14
C THR A 116 1.71 6.06 5.96
N ALA A 117 0.96 5.01 5.70
CA ALA A 117 1.28 3.69 6.20
C ALA A 117 1.24 2.65 5.09
N VAL A 118 2.19 1.71 5.13
CA VAL A 118 2.24 0.54 4.24
C VAL A 118 2.05 -0.71 5.08
N TYR A 119 0.98 -1.45 4.80
CA TYR A 119 0.63 -2.69 5.47
C TYR A 119 0.90 -3.88 4.56
N TYR A 120 1.72 -4.80 5.01
CA TYR A 120 2.14 -5.95 4.23
C TYR A 120 1.19 -7.13 4.45
N LEU A 121 0.53 -7.58 3.37
CA LEU A 121 -0.47 -8.66 3.45
C LEU A 121 0.13 -10.05 3.27
N ASN A 122 1.36 -10.14 2.74
CA ASN A 122 2.06 -11.41 2.62
C ASN A 122 3.56 -11.27 2.89
N THR A 123 4.18 -12.36 3.32
CA THR A 123 5.63 -12.44 3.48
C THR A 123 6.29 -12.79 2.16
N CYS A 124 7.30 -12.01 1.78
CA CYS A 124 8.17 -12.27 0.64
C CYS A 124 9.50 -11.51 0.80
N ASN A 125 10.46 -11.75 -0.08
CA ASN A 125 11.75 -11.05 -0.05
C ASN A 125 11.69 -9.63 -0.66
N GLY A 126 10.53 -9.19 -1.18
CA GLY A 126 10.27 -7.81 -1.56
C GLY A 126 10.31 -6.86 -0.35
N TYR A 127 10.44 -5.58 -0.57
CA TYR A 127 10.62 -4.58 0.49
C TYR A 127 10.16 -3.20 0.07
N THR A 128 10.02 -2.30 1.04
CA THR A 128 9.92 -0.84 0.81
C THR A 128 11.25 -0.21 1.20
N LYS A 129 11.88 0.54 0.28
CA LYS A 129 13.12 1.28 0.49
C LYS A 129 12.79 2.75 0.75
N PHE A 130 13.49 3.34 1.69
CA PHE A 130 13.38 4.75 2.03
C PHE A 130 14.66 5.49 1.63
N LYS A 131 14.52 6.71 1.13
CA LYS A 131 15.68 7.55 0.79
C LYS A 131 16.56 7.83 2.00
N LYS A 132 15.91 7.99 3.17
CA LYS A 132 16.57 8.06 4.48
C LYS A 132 15.90 7.02 5.39
N GLY A 133 16.68 6.13 6.00
CA GLY A 133 16.14 5.15 6.95
C GLY A 133 16.14 3.68 6.50
N GLY A 134 16.81 3.35 5.39
CA GLY A 134 17.06 1.96 5.00
C GLY A 134 15.87 1.31 4.26
N LYS A 135 15.61 0.03 4.57
CA LYS A 135 14.54 -0.75 3.94
C LYS A 135 13.73 -1.54 4.96
N VAL A 136 12.43 -1.70 4.70
CA VAL A 136 11.52 -2.53 5.48
C VAL A 136 11.08 -3.72 4.62
N LYS A 137 11.36 -4.95 5.09
CA LYS A 137 10.99 -6.20 4.40
C LYS A 137 9.48 -6.43 4.46
N SER A 138 8.91 -7.01 3.40
CA SER A 138 7.53 -7.47 3.38
C SER A 138 7.39 -8.71 4.29
N VAL A 139 6.76 -8.51 5.44
CA VAL A 139 6.39 -9.57 6.38
C VAL A 139 4.89 -9.45 6.62
N ALA A 140 4.17 -10.55 6.49
CA ALA A 140 2.73 -10.59 6.73
C ALA A 140 2.37 -10.00 8.10
N ASN A 141 1.30 -9.20 8.14
CA ASN A 141 0.84 -8.47 9.34
C ASN A 141 1.86 -7.46 9.91
N ARG A 142 2.77 -6.95 9.07
CA ARG A 142 3.67 -5.84 9.42
C ARG A 142 3.09 -4.54 8.89
N MET A 143 3.16 -3.49 9.70
CA MET A 143 2.81 -2.11 9.33
C MET A 143 4.06 -1.23 9.43
N VAL A 144 4.29 -0.37 8.45
CA VAL A 144 5.26 0.73 8.56
C VAL A 144 4.52 2.06 8.41
N ILE A 145 4.73 2.98 9.35
CA ILE A 145 4.09 4.30 9.41
C ILE A 145 5.18 5.36 9.28
N PHE A 146 4.97 6.34 8.42
CA PHE A 146 5.94 7.40 8.15
C PHE A 146 5.27 8.68 7.65
N ASP A 147 6.02 9.77 7.63
CA ASP A 147 5.61 11.05 7.06
C ASP A 147 5.39 10.92 5.55
N SER A 148 4.26 11.38 5.02
CA SER A 148 3.91 11.31 3.59
C SER A 148 4.96 11.95 2.66
N LYS A 149 5.75 12.90 3.17
CA LYS A 149 6.87 13.55 2.47
C LYS A 149 8.17 12.73 2.45
N LEU A 150 8.18 11.58 3.12
CA LEU A 150 9.36 10.72 3.12
C LEU A 150 9.44 9.94 1.81
N TYR A 151 10.42 10.26 0.98
CA TYR A 151 10.68 9.57 -0.27
C TYR A 151 10.90 8.07 -0.04
N HIS A 152 10.11 7.27 -0.74
CA HIS A 152 10.13 5.82 -0.63
C HIS A 152 9.84 5.14 -1.97
N GLU A 153 10.10 3.84 -2.04
CA GLU A 153 9.95 3.04 -3.24
C GLU A 153 9.64 1.58 -2.88
N GLY A 154 8.63 1.00 -3.51
CA GLY A 154 8.30 -0.42 -3.39
C GLY A 154 9.15 -1.27 -4.33
N TYR A 155 9.74 -2.36 -3.84
CA TYR A 155 10.46 -3.34 -4.64
C TYR A 155 9.70 -4.65 -4.75
N SER A 156 9.62 -5.20 -5.97
CA SER A 156 9.02 -6.50 -6.25
C SER A 156 9.70 -7.64 -5.48
N CYS A 157 9.06 -8.80 -5.41
CA CYS A 157 9.63 -10.02 -4.87
C CYS A 157 10.16 -10.93 -5.97
N THR A 158 11.04 -11.87 -5.60
CA THR A 158 11.60 -12.90 -6.48
C THR A 158 11.29 -14.32 -6.00
N ASP A 159 10.80 -14.47 -4.79
CA ASP A 159 10.60 -15.75 -4.09
C ASP A 159 9.14 -16.19 -3.97
N GLN A 160 8.18 -15.25 -4.09
CA GLN A 160 6.75 -15.51 -4.04
C GLN A 160 6.08 -15.11 -5.37
N LYS A 161 4.88 -15.60 -5.66
CA LYS A 161 4.14 -15.26 -6.89
C LYS A 161 3.83 -13.76 -6.98
N ARG A 162 3.64 -13.11 -5.83
CA ARG A 162 3.23 -11.70 -5.74
C ARG A 162 3.68 -11.06 -4.42
N ARG A 163 3.82 -9.76 -4.43
CA ARG A 163 3.92 -8.89 -3.26
C ARG A 163 2.67 -8.04 -3.17
N VAL A 164 1.98 -8.10 -2.05
CA VAL A 164 0.74 -7.35 -1.84
C VAL A 164 0.88 -6.44 -0.62
N VAL A 165 0.63 -5.16 -0.83
CA VAL A 165 0.68 -4.13 0.23
C VAL A 165 -0.55 -3.25 0.15
N MET A 166 -1.05 -2.81 1.31
CA MET A 166 -2.13 -1.85 1.43
C MET A 166 -1.58 -0.53 1.96
N ASN A 167 -1.85 0.54 1.24
CA ASN A 167 -1.43 1.89 1.59
C ASN A 167 -2.59 2.64 2.23
N PHE A 168 -2.30 3.35 3.31
CA PHE A 168 -3.21 4.24 4.02
C PHE A 168 -2.61 5.64 4.04
N ASN A 169 -3.43 6.63 3.73
CA ASN A 169 -3.05 8.04 3.79
C ASN A 169 -4.11 8.81 4.57
N TRP A 170 -3.69 9.66 5.51
CA TRP A 170 -4.59 10.43 6.35
C TRP A 170 -3.96 11.72 6.87
N ILE A 171 -4.84 12.63 7.35
CA ILE A 171 -4.51 13.96 7.90
C ILE A 171 -4.27 13.86 9.40
#